data_099bd6610a2c74c3edb8811299a52363
#
_entry.id   099bd6610a2c74c3edb8811299a52363
#
_cell.length_a   1.000
_cell.length_b   1.000
_cell.length_c   1.000
_cell.angle_alpha   90.00
_cell.angle_beta   90.00
_cell.angle_gamma   90.00
#
_symmetry.space_group_name_H-M   'P 1'
#
loop_
_entity.id
_entity.type
_entity.pdbx_description
1 polymer ?
#
loop_
_entity_poly.entity_id
_entity_poly.type
_entity_poly.pdbx_seq_one_letter_code
_entity_poly.pdbx_strand_id
1 'polypeptide(L)'
;YAPCEGTIGGLSFQPYIAVTYIGEGRLIENGVPCPAAEVLKLHGIKPLSIKAREGLALLSNASHSIGVGLLAVYDFIMTMRHADLCAALVCEALRSTDKAYDPRLIQLKNHKDTSETAEFLCKVLNGSEIMNESRTLRVQDSMNTRIIPHVHGAAKRMVTQTYDALMEELNAVFDNPVFLADGTALMGSNWDATTIELYCDSLAIAVMDVAKLTEVHVERLVDPHLSGLPAFLVKNPGLNNGYMILQYVTAGLLADIALLASPAACFNAAVSAGQESPIYRDDTAARQLYAAVQKLRRMVSMTMMTALQAIDLSDHKAMSPVTQKLHDDVRKTVTFMENDDMMYERIEAMEALVESNELLKDCNVPFTI
;
A
#
# COMPACT_ATOMS: atom_id res chain seq x y z
N TYR A 1 7.31 11.50 -21.76
CA TYR A 1 6.02 10.90 -22.12
C TYR A 1 6.26 9.52 -22.71
N ALA A 2 5.76 8.50 -22.07
CA ALA A 2 5.92 7.10 -22.44
C ALA A 2 4.56 6.38 -22.42
N PRO A 3 4.39 5.25 -23.14
CA PRO A 3 3.23 4.37 -22.97
C PRO A 3 3.15 3.91 -21.51
N CYS A 4 1.92 3.72 -21.01
CA CYS A 4 1.71 3.24 -19.64
C CYS A 4 1.48 1.72 -19.55
N GLU A 5 1.43 1.03 -20.69
CA GLU A 5 1.15 -0.40 -20.77
C GLU A 5 1.91 -1.06 -21.92
N GLY A 6 2.00 -2.40 -21.89
CA GLY A 6 2.50 -3.19 -23.01
C GLY A 6 4.01 -3.30 -23.05
N THR A 7 4.66 -3.43 -21.90
CA THR A 7 6.10 -3.75 -21.84
C THR A 7 6.36 -5.17 -21.34
N ILE A 8 7.48 -5.70 -21.75
CA ILE A 8 8.07 -6.93 -21.23
C ILE A 8 9.59 -6.78 -21.24
N GLY A 9 10.27 -7.19 -20.18
CA GLY A 9 11.71 -7.06 -20.03
C GLY A 9 12.21 -5.61 -19.96
N GLY A 10 11.40 -4.64 -19.55
CA GLY A 10 11.78 -3.23 -19.38
C GLY A 10 12.02 -2.43 -20.67
N LEU A 11 12.25 -3.07 -21.80
CA LEU A 11 12.68 -2.42 -23.05
C LEU A 11 11.64 -1.50 -23.70
N SER A 12 10.36 -1.61 -23.35
CA SER A 12 9.31 -0.80 -23.99
C SER A 12 9.24 0.63 -23.45
N PHE A 13 9.57 0.85 -22.17
CA PHE A 13 9.52 2.18 -21.55
C PHE A 13 10.86 2.93 -21.63
N GLN A 14 11.96 2.23 -21.42
CA GLN A 14 13.30 2.82 -21.35
C GLN A 14 13.65 3.66 -22.60
N PRO A 15 13.33 3.24 -23.83
CA PRO A 15 13.58 4.07 -25.03
C PRO A 15 12.91 5.45 -24.96
N TYR A 16 11.67 5.51 -24.46
CA TYR A 16 10.93 6.79 -24.35
C TYR A 16 11.53 7.73 -23.32
N ILE A 17 12.16 7.18 -22.27
CA ILE A 17 12.90 7.96 -21.28
C ILE A 17 14.24 8.38 -21.87
N ALA A 18 14.98 7.45 -22.44
CA ALA A 18 16.33 7.66 -22.95
C ALA A 18 16.40 8.71 -24.07
N VAL A 19 15.45 8.71 -25.02
CA VAL A 19 15.42 9.70 -26.12
C VAL A 19 15.25 11.12 -25.63
N THR A 20 14.65 11.34 -24.46
CA THR A 20 14.50 12.69 -23.91
C THR A 20 15.84 13.28 -23.46
N TYR A 21 16.80 12.45 -23.03
CA TYR A 21 18.14 12.90 -22.64
C TYR A 21 18.93 13.48 -23.82
N ILE A 22 18.65 13.04 -25.03
CA ILE A 22 19.28 13.56 -26.26
C ILE A 22 18.47 14.66 -26.94
N GLY A 23 17.36 15.10 -26.31
CA GLY A 23 16.50 16.16 -26.80
C GLY A 23 15.45 15.71 -27.83
N GLU A 24 15.26 14.41 -27.99
CA GLU A 24 14.21 13.83 -28.83
C GLU A 24 13.00 13.38 -28.00
N GLY A 25 11.90 13.04 -28.66
CA GLY A 25 10.68 12.61 -27.96
C GLY A 25 9.96 13.77 -27.27
N ARG A 26 9.24 13.47 -26.16
CA ARG A 26 8.39 14.43 -25.44
C ARG A 26 8.59 14.35 -23.94
N LEU A 27 8.63 15.52 -23.30
CA LEU A 27 8.54 15.68 -21.85
C LEU A 27 7.18 16.30 -21.48
N ILE A 28 6.75 16.12 -20.24
CA ILE A 28 5.55 16.79 -19.73
C ILE A 28 6.00 18.05 -19.02
N GLU A 29 5.56 19.22 -19.52
CA GLU A 29 5.79 20.53 -18.92
C GLU A 29 4.44 21.12 -18.50
N ASN A 30 4.27 21.40 -17.21
CA ASN A 30 3.00 21.90 -16.64
C ASN A 30 1.76 21.06 -17.06
N GLY A 31 1.91 19.73 -17.06
CA GLY A 31 0.84 18.80 -17.44
C GLY A 31 0.63 18.61 -18.95
N VAL A 32 1.41 19.28 -19.81
CA VAL A 32 1.26 19.21 -21.26
C VAL A 32 2.48 18.52 -21.90
N PRO A 33 2.28 17.52 -22.81
CA PRO A 33 3.38 16.90 -23.57
C PRO A 33 3.99 17.87 -24.59
N CYS A 34 5.25 18.26 -24.37
CA CYS A 34 6.02 19.20 -25.20
C CYS A 34 7.25 18.50 -25.81
N PRO A 35 7.80 18.99 -26.95
CA PRO A 35 9.05 18.47 -27.48
C PRO A 35 10.18 18.56 -26.46
N ALA A 36 10.94 17.47 -26.27
CA ALA A 36 11.98 17.40 -25.24
C ALA A 36 13.06 18.48 -25.42
N ALA A 37 13.47 18.75 -26.67
CA ALA A 37 14.46 19.79 -26.96
C ALA A 37 14.04 21.19 -26.45
N GLU A 38 12.75 21.53 -26.57
CA GLU A 38 12.22 22.82 -26.12
C GLU A 38 12.21 22.91 -24.60
N VAL A 39 11.77 21.84 -23.92
CA VAL A 39 11.73 21.76 -22.46
C VAL A 39 13.13 21.80 -21.87
N LEU A 40 14.07 21.00 -22.40
CA LEU A 40 15.46 21.03 -21.97
C LEU A 40 16.07 22.43 -22.12
N LYS A 41 15.83 23.09 -23.26
CA LYS A 41 16.28 24.46 -23.49
C LYS A 41 15.66 25.46 -22.50
N LEU A 42 14.37 25.32 -22.19
CA LEU A 42 13.66 26.16 -21.21
C LEU A 42 14.32 26.09 -19.83
N HIS A 43 14.74 24.89 -19.42
CA HIS A 43 15.39 24.64 -18.13
C HIS A 43 16.92 24.77 -18.16
N GLY A 44 17.51 25.21 -19.27
CA GLY A 44 18.97 25.38 -19.42
C GLY A 44 19.74 24.07 -19.42
N ILE A 45 19.09 22.94 -19.70
CA ILE A 45 19.70 21.61 -19.73
C ILE A 45 20.21 21.33 -21.14
N LYS A 46 21.49 20.99 -21.25
CA LYS A 46 22.10 20.61 -22.51
C LYS A 46 21.80 19.14 -22.81
N PRO A 47 21.27 18.80 -24.01
CA PRO A 47 21.09 17.41 -24.40
C PRO A 47 22.42 16.63 -24.36
N LEU A 48 22.32 15.35 -23.98
CA LEU A 48 23.46 14.44 -23.97
C LEU A 48 23.90 14.11 -25.40
N SER A 49 25.20 13.97 -25.61
CA SER A 49 25.79 13.40 -26.82
C SER A 49 26.16 11.94 -26.53
N ILE A 50 25.34 11.00 -26.98
CA ILE A 50 25.53 9.58 -26.75
C ILE A 50 26.77 9.07 -27.46
N LYS A 51 27.62 8.33 -26.75
CA LYS A 51 28.80 7.65 -27.26
C LYS A 51 28.54 6.15 -27.45
N ALA A 52 29.56 5.44 -27.93
CA ALA A 52 29.49 4.01 -28.10
C ALA A 52 29.08 3.31 -26.79
N ARG A 53 28.15 2.37 -26.86
CA ARG A 53 27.56 1.61 -25.75
C ARG A 53 26.51 2.35 -24.91
N GLU A 54 26.59 3.65 -24.75
CA GLU A 54 25.68 4.41 -23.86
C GLU A 54 24.21 4.27 -24.25
N GLY A 55 23.90 4.18 -25.55
CA GLY A 55 22.54 3.96 -26.05
C GLY A 55 21.95 2.65 -25.55
N LEU A 56 22.70 1.54 -25.64
CA LEU A 56 22.21 0.24 -25.17
C LEU A 56 22.14 0.19 -23.63
N ALA A 57 23.11 0.75 -22.94
CA ALA A 57 23.08 0.82 -21.47
C ALA A 57 21.88 1.60 -20.93
N LEU A 58 21.40 2.63 -21.63
CA LEU A 58 20.20 3.37 -21.30
C LEU A 58 18.90 2.56 -21.53
N LEU A 59 18.92 1.52 -22.33
CA LEU A 59 17.75 0.70 -22.68
C LEU A 59 17.68 -0.59 -21.87
N SER A 60 18.81 -1.28 -21.70
CA SER A 60 18.89 -2.60 -21.06
C SER A 60 19.05 -2.48 -19.56
N ASN A 61 18.01 -2.01 -18.88
CA ASN A 61 18.00 -1.86 -17.43
C ASN A 61 16.57 -1.91 -16.86
N ALA A 62 16.46 -2.11 -15.55
CA ALA A 62 15.22 -2.19 -14.80
C ALA A 62 14.89 -0.90 -14.01
N SER A 63 15.47 0.24 -14.36
CA SER A 63 15.33 1.50 -13.60
C SER A 63 13.88 1.91 -13.38
N HIS A 64 13.00 1.68 -14.36
CA HIS A 64 11.58 2.01 -14.26
C HIS A 64 10.88 1.14 -13.21
N SER A 65 11.01 -0.18 -13.30
CA SER A 65 10.38 -1.13 -12.37
C SER A 65 10.92 -0.99 -10.94
N ILE A 66 12.23 -0.75 -10.77
CA ILE A 66 12.83 -0.43 -9.47
C ILE A 66 12.22 0.86 -8.90
N GLY A 67 12.13 1.91 -9.71
CA GLY A 67 11.56 3.19 -9.28
C GLY A 67 10.09 3.08 -8.85
N VAL A 68 9.26 2.44 -9.67
CA VAL A 68 7.84 2.21 -9.35
C VAL A 68 7.69 1.27 -8.13
N GLY A 69 8.51 0.22 -8.06
CA GLY A 69 8.53 -0.71 -6.92
C GLY A 69 8.89 -0.02 -5.60
N LEU A 70 9.91 0.82 -5.58
CA LEU A 70 10.31 1.58 -4.39
C LEU A 70 9.24 2.61 -3.96
N LEU A 71 8.58 3.27 -4.91
CA LEU A 71 7.44 4.14 -4.60
C LEU A 71 6.29 3.33 -3.98
N ALA A 72 5.98 2.16 -4.53
CA ALA A 72 4.97 1.27 -3.98
C ALA A 72 5.33 0.79 -2.55
N VAL A 73 6.59 0.44 -2.31
CA VAL A 73 7.10 0.08 -0.98
C VAL A 73 6.92 1.23 0.00
N TYR A 74 7.31 2.45 -0.37
CA TYR A 74 7.14 3.63 0.48
C TYR A 74 5.66 3.87 0.83
N ASP A 75 4.79 3.89 -0.18
CA ASP A 75 3.35 4.10 0.01
C ASP A 75 2.72 2.99 0.85
N PHE A 76 3.18 1.75 0.70
CA PHE A 76 2.69 0.64 1.51
C PHE A 76 3.13 0.74 2.97
N ILE A 77 4.36 1.18 3.24
CA ILE A 77 4.83 1.47 4.60
C ILE A 77 3.93 2.50 5.28
N MET A 78 3.65 3.61 4.59
CA MET A 78 2.77 4.66 5.13
C MET A 78 1.34 4.14 5.32
N THR A 79 0.83 3.36 4.37
CA THR A 79 -0.49 2.73 4.46
C THR A 79 -0.57 1.76 5.65
N MET A 80 0.44 0.93 5.89
CA MET A 80 0.48 0.01 7.02
C MET A 80 0.52 0.72 8.38
N ARG A 81 1.21 1.85 8.47
CA ARG A 81 1.19 2.69 9.68
C ARG A 81 -0.21 3.21 9.99
N HIS A 82 -0.94 3.66 8.98
CA HIS A 82 -2.34 4.06 9.12
C HIS A 82 -3.25 2.85 9.40
N ALA A 83 -2.98 1.69 8.79
CA ALA A 83 -3.73 0.46 9.05
C ALA A 83 -3.61 -0.01 10.50
N ASP A 84 -2.44 0.14 11.13
CA ASP A 84 -2.25 -0.16 12.55
C ASP A 84 -3.08 0.77 13.46
N LEU A 85 -3.13 2.07 13.16
CA LEU A 85 -3.99 3.02 13.89
C LEU A 85 -5.47 2.75 13.63
N CYS A 86 -5.84 2.45 12.38
CA CYS A 86 -7.19 2.06 12.01
C CYS A 86 -7.64 0.81 12.77
N ALA A 87 -6.75 -0.19 12.89
CA ALA A 87 -7.02 -1.41 13.64
C ALA A 87 -7.31 -1.14 15.13
N ALA A 88 -6.62 -0.19 15.75
CA ALA A 88 -6.92 0.23 17.11
C ALA A 88 -8.33 0.85 17.23
N LEU A 89 -8.71 1.73 16.29
CA LEU A 89 -10.07 2.28 16.25
C LEU A 89 -11.13 1.18 16.05
N VAL A 90 -10.88 0.23 15.17
CA VAL A 90 -11.78 -0.92 14.95
C VAL A 90 -11.93 -1.77 16.23
N CYS A 91 -10.85 -1.97 16.98
CA CYS A 91 -10.90 -2.70 18.25
C CYS A 91 -11.78 -1.99 19.27
N GLU A 92 -11.69 -0.68 19.40
CA GLU A 92 -12.56 0.08 20.29
C GLU A 92 -14.01 0.09 19.79
N ALA A 93 -14.24 0.36 18.51
CA ALA A 93 -15.58 0.37 17.91
C ALA A 93 -16.33 -0.95 18.07
N LEU A 94 -15.64 -2.09 17.92
CA LEU A 94 -16.19 -3.43 18.10
C LEU A 94 -16.14 -3.95 19.55
N ARG A 95 -15.64 -3.14 20.48
CA ARG A 95 -15.46 -3.53 21.89
C ARG A 95 -14.67 -4.83 22.01
N SER A 96 -13.57 -4.94 21.30
CA SER A 96 -12.70 -6.11 21.31
C SER A 96 -11.84 -6.15 22.57
N THR A 97 -11.31 -7.31 22.92
CA THR A 97 -10.36 -7.47 24.03
C THR A 97 -8.93 -7.54 23.52
N ASP A 98 -8.01 -6.96 24.26
CA ASP A 98 -6.57 -7.00 23.99
C ASP A 98 -5.90 -8.32 24.45
N LYS A 99 -6.64 -9.25 25.01
CA LYS A 99 -6.12 -10.57 25.47
C LYS A 99 -5.41 -11.35 24.36
N ALA A 100 -5.85 -11.20 23.10
CA ALA A 100 -5.22 -11.83 21.95
C ALA A 100 -3.84 -11.24 21.61
N TYR A 101 -3.51 -10.07 22.14
CA TYR A 101 -2.25 -9.36 21.92
C TYR A 101 -1.27 -9.50 23.09
N ASP A 102 -1.60 -10.30 24.10
CA ASP A 102 -0.73 -10.56 25.26
C ASP A 102 0.66 -10.99 24.78
N PRO A 103 1.72 -10.29 25.18
CA PRO A 103 3.09 -10.60 24.74
C PRO A 103 3.50 -12.04 25.01
N ARG A 104 3.02 -12.64 26.11
CA ARG A 104 3.32 -14.04 26.47
C ARG A 104 2.74 -15.01 25.44
N LEU A 105 1.58 -14.69 24.84
CA LEU A 105 0.95 -15.49 23.79
C LEU A 105 1.66 -15.28 22.45
N ILE A 106 1.85 -14.02 22.07
CA ILE A 106 2.40 -13.65 20.77
C ILE A 106 3.85 -14.13 20.61
N GLN A 107 4.67 -14.01 21.63
CA GLN A 107 6.08 -14.44 21.62
C GLN A 107 6.24 -15.95 21.39
N LEU A 108 5.26 -16.78 21.77
CA LEU A 108 5.30 -18.23 21.48
C LEU A 108 5.38 -18.56 19.99
N LYS A 109 4.93 -17.66 19.14
CA LYS A 109 5.02 -17.81 17.68
C LYS A 109 6.38 -17.43 17.11
N ASN A 110 7.21 -16.73 17.88
CA ASN A 110 8.57 -16.33 17.51
C ASN A 110 8.67 -15.54 16.19
N HIS A 111 7.70 -14.70 15.91
CA HIS A 111 7.68 -13.78 14.75
C HIS A 111 7.86 -12.35 15.23
N LYS A 112 9.02 -11.74 14.93
CA LYS A 112 9.38 -10.38 15.37
C LYS A 112 8.32 -9.34 14.98
N ASP A 113 7.98 -9.26 13.69
CA ASP A 113 7.06 -8.23 13.16
C ASP A 113 5.64 -8.37 13.74
N THR A 114 5.20 -9.61 14.02
CA THR A 114 3.94 -9.89 14.71
C THR A 114 3.97 -9.38 16.15
N SER A 115 5.08 -9.61 16.86
CA SER A 115 5.27 -9.14 18.24
C SER A 115 5.28 -7.61 18.32
N GLU A 116 6.03 -6.95 17.45
CA GLU A 116 6.08 -5.48 17.38
C GLU A 116 4.71 -4.86 17.08
N THR A 117 3.93 -5.48 16.19
CA THR A 117 2.57 -5.02 15.89
C THR A 117 1.63 -5.19 17.08
N ALA A 118 1.68 -6.31 17.78
CA ALA A 118 0.87 -6.54 18.99
C ALA A 118 1.25 -5.58 20.12
N GLU A 119 2.54 -5.36 20.36
CA GLU A 119 3.04 -4.40 21.34
C GLU A 119 2.59 -2.98 21.03
N PHE A 120 2.64 -2.59 19.75
CA PHE A 120 2.14 -1.30 19.31
C PHE A 120 0.64 -1.13 19.61
N LEU A 121 -0.19 -2.12 19.23
CA LEU A 121 -1.63 -2.08 19.52
C LEU A 121 -1.92 -1.99 21.02
N CYS A 122 -1.24 -2.78 21.84
CA CYS A 122 -1.37 -2.68 23.29
C CYS A 122 -1.00 -1.28 23.81
N LYS A 123 0.04 -0.66 23.24
CA LYS A 123 0.46 0.69 23.63
C LYS A 123 -0.55 1.76 23.21
N VAL A 124 -1.08 1.68 21.99
CA VAL A 124 -2.09 2.63 21.47
C VAL A 124 -3.39 2.52 22.25
N LEU A 125 -3.82 1.30 22.58
CA LEU A 125 -5.07 1.04 23.31
C LEU A 125 -4.95 1.22 24.83
N ASN A 126 -3.75 1.51 25.34
CA ASN A 126 -3.53 1.68 26.78
C ASN A 126 -4.30 2.90 27.31
N GLY A 127 -4.99 2.71 28.42
CA GLY A 127 -5.84 3.74 29.04
C GLY A 127 -7.26 3.80 28.47
N SER A 128 -7.61 2.98 27.48
CA SER A 128 -8.99 2.88 26.99
C SER A 128 -9.91 2.25 28.04
N GLU A 129 -10.94 2.96 28.45
CA GLU A 129 -12.00 2.41 29.31
C GLU A 129 -12.87 1.41 28.55
N ILE A 130 -13.05 1.61 27.24
CA ILE A 130 -13.76 0.69 26.34
C ILE A 130 -13.08 -0.67 26.37
N MET A 131 -11.75 -0.72 26.19
CA MET A 131 -10.98 -1.96 26.20
C MET A 131 -11.00 -2.64 27.56
N ASN A 132 -10.94 -1.88 28.66
CA ASN A 132 -11.02 -2.41 30.03
C ASN A 132 -12.35 -3.11 30.28
N GLU A 133 -13.45 -2.50 29.88
CA GLU A 133 -14.80 -3.08 30.00
C GLU A 133 -14.93 -4.33 29.10
N SER A 134 -14.41 -4.28 27.90
CA SER A 134 -14.49 -5.36 26.91
C SER A 134 -13.85 -6.67 27.36
N ARG A 135 -12.86 -6.61 28.25
CA ARG A 135 -12.17 -7.81 28.79
C ARG A 135 -13.09 -8.81 29.48
N THR A 136 -14.27 -8.38 29.90
CA THR A 136 -15.24 -9.22 30.62
C THR A 136 -16.45 -9.61 29.77
N LEU A 137 -16.62 -9.02 28.59
CA LEU A 137 -17.81 -9.23 27.77
C LEU A 137 -17.91 -10.63 27.15
N ARG A 138 -16.76 -11.20 26.78
CA ARG A 138 -16.70 -12.50 26.11
C ARG A 138 -15.38 -13.22 26.34
N VAL A 139 -15.38 -14.54 26.15
CA VAL A 139 -14.19 -15.36 26.31
C VAL A 139 -13.12 -14.99 25.27
N GLN A 140 -13.53 -14.82 24.03
CA GLN A 140 -12.68 -14.37 22.93
C GLN A 140 -13.51 -13.59 21.90
N ASP A 141 -12.82 -12.74 21.15
CA ASP A 141 -13.41 -12.00 20.02
C ASP A 141 -13.49 -12.84 18.76
N SER A 142 -14.10 -12.28 17.73
CA SER A 142 -14.05 -12.80 16.37
C SER A 142 -12.62 -12.77 15.83
N MET A 143 -12.37 -13.60 14.84
CA MET A 143 -11.01 -13.78 14.29
C MET A 143 -10.44 -12.47 13.69
N ASN A 144 -11.27 -11.66 13.08
CA ASN A 144 -10.85 -10.43 12.39
C ASN A 144 -10.11 -9.43 13.28
N THR A 145 -10.44 -9.33 14.58
CA THR A 145 -9.68 -8.49 15.51
C THR A 145 -8.48 -9.24 16.12
N ARG A 146 -8.63 -10.53 16.43
CA ARG A 146 -7.56 -11.33 17.02
C ARG A 146 -6.37 -11.56 16.10
N ILE A 147 -6.59 -11.60 14.77
CA ILE A 147 -5.58 -11.94 13.77
C ILE A 147 -4.76 -10.71 13.30
N ILE A 148 -5.15 -9.50 13.67
CA ILE A 148 -4.51 -8.26 13.21
C ILE A 148 -2.98 -8.32 13.29
N PRO A 149 -2.34 -8.65 14.45
CA PRO A 149 -0.89 -8.66 14.53
C PRO A 149 -0.24 -9.67 13.58
N HIS A 150 -0.92 -10.78 13.28
CA HIS A 150 -0.39 -11.81 12.40
C HIS A 150 -0.42 -11.38 10.93
N VAL A 151 -1.52 -10.80 10.47
CA VAL A 151 -1.66 -10.31 9.08
C VAL A 151 -0.75 -9.12 8.85
N HIS A 152 -0.83 -8.10 9.72
CA HIS A 152 -0.01 -6.90 9.59
C HIS A 152 1.49 -7.22 9.75
N GLY A 153 1.87 -8.07 10.71
CA GLY A 153 3.26 -8.49 10.90
C GLY A 153 3.81 -9.24 9.69
N ALA A 154 3.04 -10.16 9.10
CA ALA A 154 3.44 -10.86 7.88
C ALA A 154 3.66 -9.89 6.70
N ALA A 155 2.73 -8.93 6.52
CA ALA A 155 2.85 -7.92 5.47
C ALA A 155 4.08 -7.01 5.67
N LYS A 156 4.37 -6.58 6.91
CA LYS A 156 5.56 -5.80 7.25
C LYS A 156 6.86 -6.53 6.93
N ARG A 157 6.90 -7.85 7.20
CA ARG A 157 8.06 -8.68 6.81
C ARG A 157 8.26 -8.71 5.30
N MET A 158 7.18 -8.89 4.53
CA MET A 158 7.27 -8.87 3.06
C MET A 158 7.76 -7.53 2.54
N VAL A 159 7.30 -6.42 3.11
CA VAL A 159 7.79 -5.08 2.76
C VAL A 159 9.31 -4.97 2.96
N THR A 160 9.82 -5.37 4.13
CA THR A 160 11.27 -5.31 4.43
C THR A 160 12.07 -6.13 3.42
N GLN A 161 11.65 -7.36 3.15
CA GLN A 161 12.32 -8.23 2.18
C GLN A 161 12.28 -7.66 0.76
N THR A 162 11.16 -7.07 0.36
CA THR A 162 11.03 -6.45 -0.97
C THR A 162 11.89 -5.19 -1.07
N TYR A 163 11.93 -4.37 -0.02
CA TYR A 163 12.81 -3.21 0.04
C TYR A 163 14.28 -3.60 -0.12
N ASP A 164 14.75 -4.57 0.66
CA ASP A 164 16.13 -5.03 0.61
C ASP A 164 16.49 -5.52 -0.80
N ALA A 165 15.64 -6.34 -1.42
CA ALA A 165 15.84 -6.84 -2.78
C ALA A 165 15.89 -5.70 -3.81
N LEU A 166 14.96 -4.73 -3.76
CA LEU A 166 14.97 -3.60 -4.67
C LEU A 166 16.18 -2.67 -4.47
N MET A 167 16.69 -2.54 -3.24
CA MET A 167 17.90 -1.76 -2.94
C MET A 167 19.17 -2.45 -3.44
N GLU A 168 19.22 -3.79 -3.44
CA GLU A 168 20.29 -4.55 -4.08
C GLU A 168 20.29 -4.30 -5.59
N GLU A 169 19.13 -4.43 -6.23
CA GLU A 169 18.95 -4.18 -7.66
C GLU A 169 19.24 -2.71 -8.07
N LEU A 170 18.86 -1.74 -7.23
CA LEU A 170 19.15 -0.33 -7.46
C LEU A 170 20.65 -0.04 -7.58
N ASN A 171 21.49 -0.84 -6.92
CA ASN A 171 22.94 -0.71 -6.93
C ASN A 171 23.64 -1.71 -7.87
N ALA A 172 22.87 -2.54 -8.60
CA ALA A 172 23.41 -3.54 -9.52
C ALA A 172 23.88 -2.92 -10.86
N VAL A 173 24.71 -3.63 -11.56
CA VAL A 173 25.11 -3.30 -12.95
C VAL A 173 24.22 -4.05 -13.90
N PHE A 174 23.26 -3.36 -14.51
CA PHE A 174 22.41 -3.86 -15.58
C PHE A 174 23.05 -3.59 -16.93
N ASP A 175 23.58 -4.59 -17.59
CA ASP A 175 24.07 -4.50 -18.98
C ASP A 175 24.35 -5.88 -19.60
N ASN A 176 24.43 -5.91 -20.94
CA ASN A 176 24.92 -7.04 -21.73
C ASN A 176 25.43 -6.54 -23.10
N PRO A 177 26.71 -6.78 -23.47
CA PRO A 177 27.77 -7.32 -22.62
C PRO A 177 28.25 -6.35 -21.54
N VAL A 178 28.77 -6.88 -20.45
CA VAL A 178 29.46 -6.10 -19.41
C VAL A 178 30.92 -5.96 -19.79
N PHE A 179 31.48 -4.74 -19.69
CA PHE A 179 32.91 -4.47 -19.88
C PHE A 179 33.59 -4.23 -18.54
N LEU A 180 34.55 -5.05 -18.21
CA LEU A 180 35.34 -4.93 -16.99
C LEU A 180 36.45 -3.87 -17.14
N ALA A 181 36.99 -3.44 -16.02
CA ALA A 181 38.04 -2.40 -15.98
C ALA A 181 39.36 -2.82 -16.68
N ASP A 182 39.61 -4.11 -16.83
CA ASP A 182 40.73 -4.67 -17.56
C ASP A 182 40.52 -4.76 -19.09
N GLY A 183 39.34 -4.32 -19.57
CA GLY A 183 38.95 -4.38 -20.97
C GLY A 183 38.27 -5.68 -21.39
N THR A 184 38.11 -6.64 -20.47
CA THR A 184 37.40 -7.90 -20.78
C THR A 184 35.91 -7.65 -21.04
N ALA A 185 35.39 -8.20 -22.14
CA ALA A 185 33.95 -8.21 -22.41
C ALA A 185 33.34 -9.55 -22.03
N LEU A 186 32.30 -9.51 -21.17
CA LEU A 186 31.58 -10.69 -20.72
C LEU A 186 30.15 -10.65 -21.22
N MET A 187 29.74 -11.74 -21.87
CA MET A 187 28.33 -11.96 -22.27
C MET A 187 27.58 -12.68 -21.18
N GLY A 188 26.48 -12.12 -20.75
CA GLY A 188 25.66 -12.67 -19.67
C GLY A 188 24.23 -12.16 -19.71
N SER A 189 23.53 -12.28 -18.59
CA SER A 189 22.15 -11.81 -18.43
C SER A 189 22.02 -10.83 -17.25
N ASN A 190 23.01 -9.97 -17.05
CA ASN A 190 22.97 -8.97 -15.97
C ASN A 190 21.90 -7.89 -16.14
N TRP A 191 21.12 -7.96 -17.19
CA TRP A 191 19.91 -7.15 -17.40
C TRP A 191 18.64 -7.83 -16.88
N ASP A 192 18.73 -9.10 -16.41
CA ASP A 192 17.60 -9.84 -15.86
C ASP A 192 17.04 -9.17 -14.59
N ALA A 193 15.72 -9.11 -14.46
CA ALA A 193 15.02 -8.48 -13.36
C ALA A 193 14.01 -9.43 -12.67
N THR A 194 14.28 -10.74 -12.72
CA THR A 194 13.46 -11.77 -12.07
C THR A 194 13.30 -11.52 -10.56
N THR A 195 14.34 -11.00 -9.90
CA THR A 195 14.27 -10.62 -8.48
C THR A 195 13.18 -9.58 -8.25
N ILE A 196 13.15 -8.53 -9.07
CA ILE A 196 12.16 -7.44 -8.94
C ILE A 196 10.75 -7.99 -9.15
N GLU A 197 10.56 -8.81 -10.20
CA GLU A 197 9.28 -9.45 -10.52
C GLU A 197 8.75 -10.25 -9.32
N LEU A 198 9.55 -11.17 -8.78
CA LEU A 198 9.13 -12.06 -7.71
C LEU A 198 8.81 -11.33 -6.40
N TYR A 199 9.63 -10.34 -6.02
CA TYR A 199 9.40 -9.59 -4.79
C TYR A 199 8.22 -8.63 -4.90
N CYS A 200 8.01 -7.98 -6.05
CA CYS A 200 6.83 -7.15 -6.27
C CYS A 200 5.54 -7.98 -6.27
N ASP A 201 5.51 -9.13 -6.94
CA ASP A 201 4.37 -10.06 -6.94
C ASP A 201 4.07 -10.58 -5.52
N SER A 202 5.10 -10.98 -4.78
CA SER A 202 4.96 -11.46 -3.41
C SER A 202 4.40 -10.39 -2.48
N LEU A 203 4.85 -9.15 -2.64
CA LEU A 203 4.33 -8.02 -1.86
C LEU A 203 2.89 -7.69 -2.25
N ALA A 204 2.50 -7.79 -3.53
CA ALA A 204 1.11 -7.59 -3.96
C ALA A 204 0.15 -8.62 -3.31
N ILE A 205 0.60 -9.86 -3.12
CA ILE A 205 -0.15 -10.89 -2.37
C ILE A 205 -0.29 -10.48 -0.89
N ALA A 206 0.75 -9.92 -0.28
CA ALA A 206 0.66 -9.43 1.09
C ALA A 206 -0.31 -8.23 1.22
N VAL A 207 -0.33 -7.32 0.23
CA VAL A 207 -1.32 -6.23 0.13
C VAL A 207 -2.74 -6.80 0.11
N MET A 208 -2.98 -7.87 -0.65
CA MET A 208 -4.29 -8.53 -0.72
C MET A 208 -4.71 -9.10 0.65
N ASP A 209 -3.79 -9.67 1.42
CA ASP A 209 -4.11 -10.21 2.75
C ASP A 209 -4.53 -9.10 3.74
N VAL A 210 -3.86 -7.95 3.70
CA VAL A 210 -4.27 -6.78 4.49
C VAL A 210 -5.64 -6.26 4.01
N ALA A 211 -5.86 -6.20 2.69
CA ALA A 211 -7.13 -5.76 2.12
C ALA A 211 -8.32 -6.64 2.53
N LYS A 212 -8.14 -7.97 2.55
CA LYS A 212 -9.17 -8.92 3.06
C LYS A 212 -9.54 -8.60 4.50
N LEU A 213 -8.56 -8.36 5.36
CA LEU A 213 -8.81 -8.04 6.76
C LEU A 213 -9.53 -6.68 6.89
N THR A 214 -9.10 -5.69 6.11
CA THR A 214 -9.67 -4.35 6.10
C THR A 214 -11.14 -4.36 5.66
N GLU A 215 -11.50 -5.14 4.64
CA GLU A 215 -12.90 -5.28 4.19
C GLU A 215 -13.78 -5.92 5.26
N VAL A 216 -13.33 -7.02 5.87
CA VAL A 216 -14.07 -7.69 6.95
C VAL A 216 -14.28 -6.77 8.17
N HIS A 217 -13.40 -5.81 8.42
CA HIS A 217 -13.62 -4.81 9.46
C HIS A 217 -14.81 -3.90 9.11
N VAL A 218 -14.92 -3.44 7.87
CA VAL A 218 -16.06 -2.62 7.42
C VAL A 218 -17.36 -3.42 7.48
N GLU A 219 -17.37 -4.65 6.92
CA GLU A 219 -18.53 -5.55 6.94
C GLU A 219 -19.05 -5.71 8.37
N ARG A 220 -18.15 -5.98 9.30
CA ARG A 220 -18.51 -6.23 10.69
C ARG A 220 -19.02 -5.01 11.42
N LEU A 221 -18.50 -3.83 11.10
CA LEU A 221 -18.93 -2.57 11.70
C LEU A 221 -20.36 -2.17 11.26
N VAL A 222 -20.69 -2.37 9.98
CA VAL A 222 -21.99 -1.94 9.42
C VAL A 222 -23.14 -2.93 9.70
N ASP A 223 -22.83 -4.18 10.04
CA ASP A 223 -23.83 -5.19 10.38
C ASP A 223 -24.26 -5.06 11.85
N PRO A 224 -25.55 -4.76 12.13
CA PRO A 224 -26.06 -4.58 13.49
C PRO A 224 -25.99 -5.85 14.34
N HIS A 225 -26.04 -7.03 13.74
CA HIS A 225 -25.94 -8.32 14.45
C HIS A 225 -24.52 -8.62 14.92
N LEU A 226 -23.51 -8.05 14.24
CA LEU A 226 -22.10 -8.27 14.52
C LEU A 226 -21.50 -7.16 15.39
N SER A 227 -21.86 -5.92 15.15
CA SER A 227 -21.38 -4.75 15.90
C SER A 227 -22.19 -4.44 17.16
N GLY A 228 -23.50 -4.75 17.13
CA GLY A 228 -24.46 -4.28 18.15
C GLY A 228 -24.82 -2.80 18.03
N LEU A 229 -24.41 -2.15 16.94
CA LEU A 229 -24.68 -0.74 16.63
C LEU A 229 -25.87 -0.59 15.67
N PRO A 230 -26.41 0.62 15.45
CA PRO A 230 -27.44 0.84 14.47
C PRO A 230 -27.03 0.34 13.08
N ALA A 231 -27.98 -0.28 12.34
CA ALA A 231 -27.70 -0.81 11.01
C ALA A 231 -27.09 0.26 10.11
N PHE A 232 -26.02 -0.11 9.40
CA PHE A 232 -25.27 0.75 8.49
C PHE A 232 -24.72 2.03 9.14
N LEU A 233 -24.54 2.04 10.45
CA LEU A 233 -23.95 3.14 11.23
C LEU A 233 -24.64 4.49 10.98
N VAL A 234 -25.98 4.51 10.96
CA VAL A 234 -26.76 5.72 10.76
C VAL A 234 -27.95 5.76 11.71
N LYS A 235 -28.33 6.96 12.13
CA LYS A 235 -29.59 7.17 12.82
C LYS A 235 -30.76 6.93 11.87
N ASN A 236 -31.84 6.31 12.35
CA ASN A 236 -33.03 6.00 11.56
C ASN A 236 -32.73 5.17 10.30
N PRO A 237 -32.18 3.95 10.43
CA PRO A 237 -31.94 3.07 9.30
C PRO A 237 -33.28 2.75 8.58
N GLY A 238 -33.25 2.66 7.26
CA GLY A 238 -34.44 2.53 6.43
C GLY A 238 -34.92 3.86 5.85
N LEU A 239 -34.79 4.98 6.59
CA LEU A 239 -34.90 6.33 6.03
C LEU A 239 -33.54 6.76 5.43
N ASN A 240 -32.46 6.40 6.11
CA ASN A 240 -31.09 6.64 5.67
C ASN A 240 -30.39 5.31 5.34
N ASN A 241 -29.46 5.33 4.38
CA ASN A 241 -28.62 4.20 4.00
C ASN A 241 -27.29 4.17 4.74
N GLY A 242 -26.80 5.32 5.22
CA GLY A 242 -25.57 5.44 5.96
C GLY A 242 -24.35 4.89 5.21
N TYR A 243 -23.60 4.03 5.89
CA TYR A 243 -22.38 3.40 5.38
C TYR A 243 -22.63 2.11 4.56
N MET A 244 -23.87 1.76 4.23
CA MET A 244 -24.19 0.55 3.47
C MET A 244 -23.44 0.47 2.15
N ILE A 245 -23.51 1.53 1.33
CA ILE A 245 -22.85 1.54 0.01
C ILE A 245 -21.33 1.67 0.12
N LEU A 246 -20.80 2.22 1.22
CA LEU A 246 -19.37 2.25 1.45
C LEU A 246 -18.78 0.83 1.52
N GLN A 247 -19.49 -0.14 2.13
CA GLN A 247 -19.06 -1.54 2.13
C GLN A 247 -19.03 -2.11 0.69
N TYR A 248 -20.00 -1.79 -0.17
CA TYR A 248 -19.93 -2.20 -1.59
C TYR A 248 -18.66 -1.69 -2.28
N VAL A 249 -18.26 -0.47 -1.97
CA VAL A 249 -17.02 0.10 -2.54
C VAL A 249 -15.78 -0.63 -2.01
N THR A 250 -15.71 -0.93 -0.71
CA THR A 250 -14.56 -1.70 -0.16
C THR A 250 -14.51 -3.11 -0.72
N ALA A 251 -15.64 -3.80 -0.87
CA ALA A 251 -15.71 -5.11 -1.50
C ALA A 251 -15.30 -5.06 -2.99
N GLY A 252 -15.68 -4.02 -3.72
CA GLY A 252 -15.25 -3.79 -5.11
C GLY A 252 -13.74 -3.57 -5.21
N LEU A 253 -13.18 -2.73 -4.34
CA LEU A 253 -11.73 -2.51 -4.27
C LEU A 253 -10.96 -3.77 -3.90
N LEU A 254 -11.49 -4.61 -3.01
CA LEU A 254 -10.93 -5.92 -2.69
C LEU A 254 -10.85 -6.83 -3.92
N ALA A 255 -11.91 -6.87 -4.73
CA ALA A 255 -11.94 -7.64 -5.97
C ALA A 255 -10.90 -7.13 -6.98
N ASP A 256 -10.76 -5.81 -7.11
CA ASP A 256 -9.73 -5.19 -7.94
C ASP A 256 -8.31 -5.55 -7.47
N ILE A 257 -8.05 -5.49 -6.17
CA ILE A 257 -6.75 -5.87 -5.58
C ILE A 257 -6.47 -7.36 -5.84
N ALA A 258 -7.48 -8.23 -5.78
CA ALA A 258 -7.32 -9.65 -6.07
C ALA A 258 -6.82 -9.90 -7.50
N LEU A 259 -7.32 -9.13 -8.48
CA LEU A 259 -6.83 -9.19 -9.85
C LEU A 259 -5.39 -8.67 -9.97
N LEU A 260 -5.05 -7.58 -9.27
CA LEU A 260 -3.71 -7.01 -9.26
C LEU A 260 -2.69 -7.90 -8.52
N ALA A 261 -3.12 -8.71 -7.58
CA ALA A 261 -2.28 -9.67 -6.86
C ALA A 261 -2.10 -11.00 -7.62
N SER A 262 -2.61 -11.11 -8.84
CA SER A 262 -2.32 -12.24 -9.73
C SER A 262 -0.88 -12.12 -10.23
N PRO A 263 0.03 -13.08 -9.89
CA PRO A 263 1.45 -12.90 -10.14
C PRO A 263 1.78 -12.78 -11.63
N ALA A 264 2.51 -11.73 -12.01
CA ALA A 264 3.01 -11.54 -13.36
C ALA A 264 4.04 -12.62 -13.74
N ALA A 265 4.81 -13.10 -12.77
CA ALA A 265 5.79 -14.16 -12.91
C ALA A 265 5.23 -15.51 -13.40
N CYS A 266 3.90 -15.71 -13.30
CA CYS A 266 3.27 -16.93 -13.78
C CYS A 266 3.11 -16.99 -15.32
N PHE A 267 3.44 -15.92 -16.03
CA PHE A 267 3.31 -15.82 -17.49
C PHE A 267 4.67 -15.71 -18.15
N ASN A 268 4.78 -16.31 -19.34
CA ASN A 268 5.98 -16.22 -20.16
C ASN A 268 5.62 -15.91 -21.62
N ALA A 269 6.54 -15.23 -22.29
CA ALA A 269 6.52 -15.05 -23.75
C ALA A 269 7.95 -15.19 -24.28
N ALA A 270 8.11 -15.80 -25.44
CA ALA A 270 9.38 -15.78 -26.17
C ALA A 270 9.43 -14.52 -27.05
N VAL A 271 10.48 -13.73 -26.89
CA VAL A 271 10.71 -12.51 -27.68
C VAL A 271 12.06 -12.56 -28.39
N SER A 272 12.43 -11.54 -29.17
CA SER A 272 13.68 -11.45 -29.90
C SER A 272 13.95 -12.70 -30.76
N ALA A 273 12.93 -13.15 -31.49
CA ALA A 273 12.99 -14.39 -32.33
C ALA A 273 13.40 -15.65 -31.52
N GLY A 274 12.95 -15.73 -30.26
CA GLY A 274 13.24 -16.86 -29.37
C GLY A 274 14.59 -16.79 -28.65
N GLN A 275 15.33 -15.71 -28.79
CA GLN A 275 16.60 -15.51 -28.07
C GLN A 275 16.41 -15.19 -26.60
N GLU A 276 15.24 -14.61 -26.25
CA GLU A 276 14.89 -14.21 -24.89
C GLU A 276 13.66 -15.02 -24.45
N SER A 277 13.92 -16.15 -23.78
CA SER A 277 12.91 -17.03 -23.19
C SER A 277 13.57 -17.96 -22.15
N PRO A 278 13.08 -17.98 -20.90
CA PRO A 278 12.00 -17.12 -20.39
C PRO A 278 12.39 -15.64 -20.32
N ILE A 279 11.37 -14.77 -20.24
CA ILE A 279 11.54 -13.33 -20.03
C ILE A 279 10.72 -12.88 -18.83
N TYR A 280 11.32 -12.08 -17.97
CA TYR A 280 10.68 -11.51 -16.78
C TYR A 280 9.67 -10.38 -17.11
N ARG A 281 8.74 -10.13 -16.20
CA ARG A 281 7.69 -9.12 -16.30
C ARG A 281 7.70 -8.15 -15.11
N ASP A 282 8.88 -7.73 -14.72
CA ASP A 282 9.19 -6.85 -13.61
C ASP A 282 8.36 -5.57 -13.59
N ASP A 283 8.21 -4.93 -14.73
CA ASP A 283 7.41 -3.73 -14.88
C ASP A 283 5.92 -3.98 -14.63
N THR A 284 5.38 -5.10 -15.11
CA THR A 284 3.99 -5.47 -14.83
C THR A 284 3.79 -5.70 -13.33
N ALA A 285 4.67 -6.46 -12.69
CA ALA A 285 4.62 -6.73 -11.25
C ALA A 285 4.71 -5.45 -10.42
N ALA A 286 5.66 -4.56 -10.74
CA ALA A 286 5.82 -3.28 -10.03
C ALA A 286 4.59 -2.37 -10.17
N ARG A 287 4.01 -2.26 -11.38
CA ARG A 287 2.80 -1.46 -11.62
C ARG A 287 1.56 -2.05 -10.95
N GLN A 288 1.40 -3.37 -10.96
CA GLN A 288 0.32 -4.06 -10.25
C GLN A 288 0.42 -3.81 -8.75
N LEU A 289 1.62 -3.96 -8.19
CA LEU A 289 1.88 -3.66 -6.78
C LEU A 289 1.51 -2.21 -6.45
N TYR A 290 1.99 -1.24 -7.23
CA TYR A 290 1.70 0.18 -6.99
C TYR A 290 0.19 0.44 -7.01
N ALA A 291 -0.53 -0.06 -8.02
CA ALA A 291 -1.98 0.10 -8.13
C ALA A 291 -2.74 -0.57 -6.96
N ALA A 292 -2.29 -1.75 -6.51
CA ALA A 292 -2.88 -2.45 -5.37
C ALA A 292 -2.71 -1.66 -4.07
N VAL A 293 -1.53 -1.07 -3.84
CA VAL A 293 -1.25 -0.24 -2.66
C VAL A 293 -2.13 1.01 -2.63
N GLN A 294 -2.32 1.70 -3.76
CA GLN A 294 -3.21 2.87 -3.81
C GLN A 294 -4.65 2.50 -3.43
N LYS A 295 -5.15 1.36 -3.92
CA LYS A 295 -6.49 0.87 -3.58
C LYS A 295 -6.59 0.47 -2.10
N LEU A 296 -5.57 -0.17 -1.54
CA LEU A 296 -5.53 -0.48 -0.11
C LEU A 296 -5.54 0.78 0.76
N ARG A 297 -4.77 1.82 0.40
CA ARG A 297 -4.77 3.11 1.12
C ARG A 297 -6.19 3.68 1.18
N ARG A 298 -6.92 3.65 0.07
CA ARG A 298 -8.31 4.07 0.03
C ARG A 298 -9.20 3.22 0.94
N MET A 299 -9.03 1.89 0.94
CA MET A 299 -9.77 0.99 1.84
C MET A 299 -9.49 1.29 3.32
N VAL A 300 -8.23 1.52 3.70
CA VAL A 300 -7.84 1.89 5.07
C VAL A 300 -8.48 3.22 5.47
N SER A 301 -8.49 4.22 4.59
CA SER A 301 -9.16 5.52 4.82
C SER A 301 -10.66 5.34 5.10
N MET A 302 -11.34 4.55 4.28
CA MET A 302 -12.77 4.26 4.44
C MET A 302 -13.06 3.47 5.72
N THR A 303 -12.20 2.52 6.08
CA THR A 303 -12.36 1.74 7.31
C THR A 303 -12.16 2.61 8.55
N MET A 304 -11.17 3.50 8.54
CA MET A 304 -10.94 4.46 9.62
C MET A 304 -12.15 5.37 9.82
N MET A 305 -12.70 5.90 8.73
CA MET A 305 -13.92 6.72 8.75
C MET A 305 -15.12 5.92 9.30
N THR A 306 -15.25 4.65 8.92
CA THR A 306 -16.33 3.75 9.39
C THR A 306 -16.19 3.46 10.90
N ALA A 307 -14.97 3.19 11.37
CA ALA A 307 -14.73 2.93 12.79
C ALA A 307 -15.03 4.16 13.67
N LEU A 308 -14.65 5.35 13.21
CA LEU A 308 -14.98 6.60 13.91
C LEU A 308 -16.48 6.87 13.95
N GLN A 309 -17.21 6.62 12.86
CA GLN A 309 -18.67 6.73 12.82
C GLN A 309 -19.33 5.75 13.81
N ALA A 310 -18.79 4.53 13.89
CA ALA A 310 -19.27 3.50 14.83
C ALA A 310 -19.04 3.93 16.30
N ILE A 311 -17.88 4.50 16.59
CA ILE A 311 -17.55 5.02 17.93
C ILE A 311 -18.53 6.14 18.33
N ASP A 312 -18.80 7.09 17.46
CA ASP A 312 -19.72 8.21 17.75
C ASP A 312 -21.17 7.78 17.94
N LEU A 313 -21.58 6.65 17.37
CA LEU A 313 -22.93 6.09 17.57
C LEU A 313 -23.05 5.22 18.82
N SER A 314 -21.96 4.98 19.50
CA SER A 314 -21.92 4.11 20.66
C SER A 314 -22.03 4.91 21.96
N ASP A 315 -22.69 4.35 22.99
CA ASP A 315 -22.71 4.88 24.35
C ASP A 315 -21.48 4.42 25.14
N HIS A 316 -20.30 4.44 24.50
CA HIS A 316 -19.10 3.89 25.12
C HIS A 316 -18.41 4.85 26.07
N LYS A 317 -17.60 4.27 26.96
CA LYS A 317 -16.68 4.97 27.83
C LYS A 317 -15.53 5.60 27.03
N ALA A 318 -14.63 6.26 27.71
CA ALA A 318 -13.52 6.97 27.09
C ALA A 318 -12.62 6.05 26.25
N MET A 319 -12.26 6.53 25.07
CA MET A 319 -11.23 5.97 24.22
C MET A 319 -9.84 6.05 24.88
N SER A 320 -8.85 5.40 24.31
CA SER A 320 -7.47 5.66 24.72
C SER A 320 -7.05 7.10 24.37
N PRO A 321 -6.07 7.67 25.10
CA PRO A 321 -5.61 9.02 24.76
C PRO A 321 -5.12 9.18 23.31
N VAL A 322 -4.54 8.12 22.73
CA VAL A 322 -4.04 8.15 21.33
C VAL A 322 -5.19 8.10 20.35
N THR A 323 -6.14 7.18 20.51
CA THR A 323 -7.28 7.05 19.61
C THR A 323 -8.26 8.20 19.74
N GLN A 324 -8.41 8.78 20.96
CA GLN A 324 -9.20 10.00 21.17
C GLN A 324 -8.60 11.18 20.39
N LYS A 325 -7.28 11.37 20.48
CA LYS A 325 -6.63 12.43 19.70
C LYS A 325 -6.81 12.22 18.21
N LEU A 326 -6.66 10.99 17.72
CA LEU A 326 -6.88 10.65 16.32
C LEU A 326 -8.32 10.95 15.88
N HIS A 327 -9.32 10.58 16.72
CA HIS A 327 -10.72 10.91 16.51
C HIS A 327 -10.90 12.43 16.35
N ASP A 328 -10.40 13.22 17.33
CA ASP A 328 -10.57 14.67 17.33
C ASP A 328 -9.89 15.34 16.12
N ASP A 329 -8.73 14.83 15.69
CA ASP A 329 -8.03 15.33 14.51
C ASP A 329 -8.80 15.03 13.22
N VAL A 330 -9.30 13.82 13.04
CA VAL A 330 -10.11 13.45 11.87
C VAL A 330 -11.42 14.24 11.83
N ARG A 331 -12.10 14.42 12.99
CA ARG A 331 -13.39 15.11 13.09
C ARG A 331 -13.34 16.60 12.74
N LYS A 332 -12.15 17.20 12.68
CA LYS A 332 -11.98 18.57 12.14
C LYS A 332 -12.27 18.66 10.64
N THR A 333 -12.10 17.56 9.91
CA THR A 333 -12.25 17.51 8.45
C THR A 333 -13.40 16.60 8.03
N VAL A 334 -13.47 15.39 8.58
CA VAL A 334 -14.51 14.40 8.30
C VAL A 334 -15.48 14.35 9.46
N THR A 335 -16.56 15.13 9.39
CA THR A 335 -17.55 15.25 10.46
C THR A 335 -18.38 13.98 10.64
N PHE A 336 -19.04 13.84 11.79
CA PHE A 336 -20.04 12.79 12.00
C PHE A 336 -21.18 12.89 10.97
N MET A 337 -21.63 11.75 10.42
CA MET A 337 -22.75 11.71 9.49
C MET A 337 -24.05 11.41 10.25
N GLU A 338 -24.90 12.39 10.37
CA GLU A 338 -26.21 12.24 11.04
C GLU A 338 -27.30 11.72 10.09
N ASN A 339 -27.31 12.18 8.87
CA ASN A 339 -28.18 11.77 7.77
C ASN A 339 -27.35 11.54 6.51
N ASP A 340 -27.93 10.85 5.52
CA ASP A 340 -27.28 10.63 4.23
C ASP A 340 -26.87 11.95 3.57
N ASP A 341 -25.64 11.99 3.08
CA ASP A 341 -25.06 13.09 2.32
C ASP A 341 -24.10 12.58 1.22
N MET A 342 -23.29 13.45 0.66
CA MET A 342 -22.33 13.14 -0.40
C MET A 342 -21.12 12.35 0.12
N MET A 343 -21.26 11.03 0.20
CA MET A 343 -20.25 10.12 0.74
C MET A 343 -18.89 10.24 0.05
N TYR A 344 -18.86 10.52 -1.27
CA TYR A 344 -17.60 10.62 -2.00
C TYR A 344 -16.72 11.77 -1.50
N GLU A 345 -17.29 12.92 -1.14
CA GLU A 345 -16.55 14.07 -0.58
C GLU A 345 -15.88 13.71 0.75
N ARG A 346 -16.57 12.92 1.58
CA ARG A 346 -16.04 12.42 2.86
C ARG A 346 -14.88 11.44 2.64
N ILE A 347 -15.02 10.55 1.65
CA ILE A 347 -13.96 9.58 1.30
C ILE A 347 -12.73 10.33 0.80
N GLU A 348 -12.88 11.28 -0.12
CA GLU A 348 -11.77 12.09 -0.64
C GLU A 348 -11.07 12.90 0.47
N ALA A 349 -11.84 13.51 1.36
CA ALA A 349 -11.28 14.25 2.50
C ALA A 349 -10.49 13.32 3.45
N MET A 350 -11.00 12.12 3.74
CA MET A 350 -10.30 11.15 4.58
C MET A 350 -9.05 10.59 3.88
N GLU A 351 -9.14 10.31 2.58
CA GLU A 351 -8.01 9.86 1.79
C GLU A 351 -6.88 10.90 1.76
N ALA A 352 -7.22 12.18 1.59
CA ALA A 352 -6.26 13.28 1.66
C ALA A 352 -5.56 13.38 3.04
N LEU A 353 -6.30 13.18 4.14
CA LEU A 353 -5.70 13.12 5.48
C LEU A 353 -4.72 11.96 5.65
N VAL A 354 -5.06 10.78 5.16
CA VAL A 354 -4.17 9.61 5.20
C VAL A 354 -2.95 9.84 4.31
N GLU A 355 -3.13 10.38 3.11
CA GLU A 355 -2.05 10.65 2.16
C GLU A 355 -1.06 11.71 2.67
N SER A 356 -1.54 12.71 3.38
CA SER A 356 -0.69 13.74 3.99
C SER A 356 0.21 13.23 5.11
N ASN A 357 -0.05 12.06 5.66
CA ASN A 357 0.59 11.49 6.85
C ASN A 357 0.50 12.35 8.13
N GLU A 358 -0.35 13.38 8.14
CA GLU A 358 -0.55 14.26 9.31
C GLU A 358 -0.96 13.46 10.56
N LEU A 359 -1.83 12.45 10.38
CA LEU A 359 -2.33 11.62 11.46
C LEU A 359 -1.25 10.76 12.14
N LEU A 360 -0.09 10.58 11.51
CA LEU A 360 1.03 9.79 12.04
C LEU A 360 1.97 10.61 12.92
N LYS A 361 1.94 11.95 12.87
CA LYS A 361 2.97 12.82 13.48
C LYS A 361 3.16 12.59 14.98
N ASP A 362 2.11 12.33 15.71
CA ASP A 362 2.15 12.20 17.16
C ASP A 362 2.00 10.75 17.67
N CYS A 363 1.90 9.79 16.76
CA CYS A 363 1.50 8.42 17.13
C CYS A 363 2.66 7.43 17.29
N ASN A 364 3.92 7.83 17.01
CA ASN A 364 5.12 6.96 17.11
C ASN A 364 4.89 5.52 16.62
N VAL A 365 4.29 5.37 15.43
CA VAL A 365 4.04 4.04 14.84
C VAL A 365 5.38 3.42 14.46
N PRO A 366 5.79 2.29 15.07
CA PRO A 366 7.14 1.75 14.95
C PRO A 366 7.30 0.92 13.68
N PHE A 367 7.13 1.50 12.54
CA PHE A 367 7.46 0.81 11.29
C PHE A 367 8.37 1.71 10.47
N THR A 368 9.66 1.47 10.61
CA THR A 368 10.73 2.05 9.80
C THR A 368 11.54 0.90 9.22
N ILE A 369 11.91 1.02 7.96
CA ILE A 369 12.88 0.16 7.29
C ILE A 369 14.28 0.73 7.52
#